data_40628a510e4bebf31331569ddf381831
#
_entry.id   40628a510e4bebf31331569ddf381831
#
_cell.length_a   1.000
_cell.length_b   1.000
_cell.length_c   1.000
_cell.angle_alpha   90.00
_cell.angle_beta   90.00
_cell.angle_gamma   90.00
#
_symmetry.space_group_name_H-M   'P 1'
#
loop_
_entity.id
_entity.type
_entity.pdbx_description
1 polymer ?
#
loop_
_entity_poly.entity_id
_entity_poly.type
_entity_poly.pdbx_seq_one_letter_code
_entity_poly.pdbx_strand_id
1 'polypeptide(L)'
;ALYRKNIVFGLPIWSEAGIGVDKKRQRAFYDIHLPPTLSGYKNSFGVLYDRSDIEGLDTERAALGWKLRQERQAAGNSRVEYETEWGVLGAWDKTKISGLPTRETPSAIATWQWLRRDVDKKYDPREGNLIDFGVGAGITLDKGETFYRSNLRLQQWWPIGDRDVLSLRGEVGKVWRMTDRTPPDFGYRTGGARSIRGYKYQSIGLRANDAVVGAPAMAVASVEYTHFFTSMYGMRAFVDVGDAASSFGDMDLAWGYGLGAVVRTPAGPFNLDLAYGQRDKRVRLSFSLGIAF
;
A
#
# COMPACT_ATOMS: atom_id res chain seq x y z
N ALA A 1 -17.42 8.03 -7.31
CA ALA A 1 -18.44 7.15 -7.92
C ALA A 1 -17.77 5.92 -8.49
N LEU A 2 -18.43 4.77 -8.39
CA LEU A 2 -18.00 3.49 -8.92
C LEU A 2 -19.12 2.93 -9.80
N TYR A 3 -18.79 2.48 -10.99
CA TYR A 3 -19.72 1.84 -11.93
C TYR A 3 -19.15 0.49 -12.33
N ARG A 4 -19.99 -0.57 -12.31
CA ARG A 4 -19.61 -1.93 -12.72
C ARG A 4 -20.63 -2.47 -13.74
N LYS A 5 -20.11 -3.09 -14.81
CA LYS A 5 -20.90 -3.75 -15.85
C LYS A 5 -20.40 -5.17 -16.08
N ASN A 6 -21.28 -6.15 -16.01
CA ASN A 6 -20.92 -7.59 -16.03
C ASN A 6 -20.90 -8.23 -17.43
N ILE A 7 -21.45 -7.56 -18.44
CA ILE A 7 -21.43 -8.03 -19.83
C ILE A 7 -21.01 -6.85 -20.71
N VAL A 8 -19.88 -6.97 -21.39
CA VAL A 8 -19.33 -5.94 -22.27
C VAL A 8 -19.27 -6.52 -23.68
N PHE A 9 -19.87 -5.83 -24.66
CA PHE A 9 -19.96 -6.28 -26.06
C PHE A 9 -20.57 -7.67 -26.24
N GLY A 10 -21.52 -8.08 -25.37
CA GLY A 10 -22.14 -9.40 -25.43
C GLY A 10 -21.27 -10.57 -24.95
N LEU A 11 -20.05 -10.30 -24.48
CA LEU A 11 -19.12 -11.30 -23.95
C LEU A 11 -19.19 -11.34 -22.40
N PRO A 12 -18.84 -12.46 -21.76
CA PRO A 12 -18.78 -12.59 -20.30
C PRO A 12 -17.55 -11.85 -19.71
N ILE A 13 -17.37 -10.62 -20.13
CA ILE A 13 -16.32 -9.69 -19.70
C ILE A 13 -16.97 -8.67 -18.77
N TRP A 14 -16.40 -8.41 -17.63
CA TRP A 14 -16.90 -7.34 -16.77
C TRP A 14 -15.94 -6.14 -16.76
N SER A 15 -16.50 -4.95 -16.61
CA SER A 15 -15.73 -3.73 -16.53
C SER A 15 -16.10 -2.93 -15.30
N GLU A 16 -15.13 -2.19 -14.82
CA GLU A 16 -15.27 -1.31 -13.68
C GLU A 16 -14.69 0.06 -14.00
N ALA A 17 -15.46 1.11 -13.72
CA ALA A 17 -15.02 2.49 -13.85
C ALA A 17 -15.20 3.21 -12.52
N GLY A 18 -14.23 4.02 -12.14
CA GLY A 18 -14.31 4.78 -10.90
C GLY A 18 -13.77 6.19 -11.05
N ILE A 19 -14.41 7.12 -10.33
CA ILE A 19 -13.97 8.49 -10.19
C ILE A 19 -13.97 8.85 -8.71
N GLY A 20 -12.84 9.31 -8.19
CA GLY A 20 -12.67 9.86 -6.85
C GLY A 20 -12.07 11.26 -6.93
N VAL A 21 -12.64 12.19 -6.19
CA VAL A 21 -12.16 13.57 -6.14
C VAL A 21 -12.16 14.03 -4.70
N ASP A 22 -11.02 14.44 -4.21
CA ASP A 22 -10.89 15.20 -2.97
C ASP A 22 -9.92 16.39 -3.17
N LYS A 23 -9.67 17.15 -2.09
CA LYS A 23 -8.82 18.35 -2.17
C LYS A 23 -7.36 18.07 -2.54
N LYS A 24 -6.88 16.84 -2.26
CA LYS A 24 -5.47 16.45 -2.41
C LYS A 24 -5.26 15.37 -3.46
N ARG A 25 -6.32 14.71 -3.92
CA ARG A 25 -6.23 13.63 -4.90
C ARG A 25 -7.43 13.58 -5.82
N GLN A 26 -7.16 13.42 -7.10
CA GLN A 26 -8.15 13.19 -8.15
C GLN A 26 -7.74 11.91 -8.87
N ARG A 27 -8.66 10.96 -8.97
CA ARG A 27 -8.39 9.69 -9.62
C ARG A 27 -9.57 9.29 -10.48
N ALA A 28 -9.27 8.85 -11.70
CA ALA A 28 -10.23 8.20 -12.60
C ALA A 28 -9.57 6.93 -13.15
N PHE A 29 -10.35 5.86 -13.26
CA PHE A 29 -9.86 4.61 -13.84
C PHE A 29 -10.96 3.89 -14.60
N TYR A 30 -10.54 3.04 -15.52
CA TYR A 30 -11.39 2.10 -16.21
C TYR A 30 -10.65 0.79 -16.38
N ASP A 31 -11.21 -0.30 -15.84
CA ASP A 31 -10.64 -1.64 -15.88
C ASP A 31 -11.57 -2.60 -16.61
N ILE A 32 -11.00 -3.47 -17.42
CA ILE A 32 -11.66 -4.57 -18.11
C ILE A 32 -11.08 -5.88 -17.57
N HIS A 33 -11.96 -6.79 -17.16
CA HIS A 33 -11.58 -8.08 -16.60
C HIS A 33 -12.10 -9.20 -17.49
N LEU A 34 -11.19 -10.05 -17.94
CA LEU A 34 -11.52 -11.23 -18.72
C LEU A 34 -11.99 -12.37 -17.80
N PRO A 35 -12.79 -13.31 -18.32
CA PRO A 35 -13.13 -14.52 -17.59
C PRO A 35 -11.86 -15.26 -17.11
N PRO A 36 -11.91 -15.89 -15.94
CA PRO A 36 -10.80 -16.72 -15.48
C PRO A 36 -10.49 -17.83 -16.49
N THR A 37 -9.21 -18.11 -16.69
CA THR A 37 -8.78 -19.27 -17.46
C THR A 37 -9.09 -20.58 -16.71
N LEU A 38 -9.01 -21.72 -17.39
CA LEU A 38 -9.16 -23.05 -16.76
C LEU A 38 -8.15 -23.28 -15.61
N SER A 39 -6.98 -22.63 -15.67
CA SER A 39 -5.95 -22.68 -14.63
C SER A 39 -6.17 -21.64 -13.51
N GLY A 40 -7.29 -20.90 -13.51
CA GLY A 40 -7.63 -19.93 -12.48
C GLY A 40 -6.94 -18.57 -12.62
N TYR A 41 -6.26 -18.30 -13.74
CA TYR A 41 -5.67 -16.98 -14.00
C TYR A 41 -6.75 -15.97 -14.39
N LYS A 42 -6.68 -14.79 -13.79
CA LYS A 42 -7.56 -13.64 -14.05
C LYS A 42 -6.74 -12.55 -14.75
N ASN A 43 -7.11 -12.24 -15.99
CA ASN A 43 -6.49 -11.15 -16.74
C ASN A 43 -7.30 -9.85 -16.58
N SER A 44 -6.63 -8.74 -16.41
CA SER A 44 -7.25 -7.42 -16.43
C SER A 44 -6.39 -6.42 -17.21
N PHE A 45 -7.06 -5.48 -17.88
CA PHE A 45 -6.47 -4.37 -18.59
C PHE A 45 -7.09 -3.09 -18.05
N GLY A 46 -6.28 -2.09 -17.81
CA GLY A 46 -6.80 -0.86 -17.23
C GLY A 46 -6.10 0.38 -17.72
N VAL A 47 -6.82 1.50 -17.63
CA VAL A 47 -6.29 2.85 -17.79
C VAL A 47 -6.54 3.62 -16.50
N LEU A 48 -5.58 4.45 -16.12
CA LEU A 48 -5.59 5.22 -14.89
C LEU A 48 -5.17 6.66 -15.19
N TYR A 49 -5.91 7.61 -14.64
CA TYR A 49 -5.45 8.95 -14.39
C TYR A 49 -5.47 9.22 -12.89
N ASP A 50 -4.36 9.69 -12.34
CA ASP A 50 -4.22 9.99 -10.91
C ASP A 50 -3.43 11.29 -10.76
N ARG A 51 -4.01 12.26 -10.08
CA ARG A 51 -3.34 13.49 -9.69
C ARG A 51 -3.37 13.62 -8.17
N SER A 52 -2.24 13.91 -7.56
CA SER A 52 -2.17 14.12 -6.11
C SER A 52 -1.19 15.23 -5.73
N ASP A 53 -1.57 16.01 -4.72
CA ASP A 53 -0.71 16.98 -4.03
C ASP A 53 -0.60 16.57 -2.58
N ILE A 54 0.49 15.87 -2.24
CA ILE A 54 0.73 15.33 -0.92
C ILE A 54 2.09 15.77 -0.41
N GLU A 55 2.07 16.53 0.70
CA GLU A 55 3.27 17.07 1.36
C GLU A 55 4.19 17.83 0.39
N GLY A 56 3.59 18.71 -0.44
CA GLY A 56 4.30 19.58 -1.37
C GLY A 56 4.74 18.92 -2.69
N LEU A 57 4.49 17.63 -2.87
CA LEU A 57 4.74 16.89 -4.10
C LEU A 57 3.44 16.82 -4.93
N ASP A 58 3.34 17.64 -5.99
CA ASP A 58 2.25 17.55 -6.99
C ASP A 58 2.67 16.55 -8.07
N THR A 59 1.92 15.46 -8.17
CA THR A 59 2.13 14.42 -9.17
C THR A 59 0.89 14.23 -10.02
N GLU A 60 1.09 14.03 -11.31
CA GLU A 60 0.05 13.70 -12.28
C GLU A 60 0.51 12.48 -13.07
N ARG A 61 -0.28 11.42 -13.10
CA ARG A 61 0.00 10.16 -13.79
C ARG A 61 -1.10 9.81 -14.75
N ALA A 62 -0.74 9.50 -15.97
CA ALA A 62 -1.56 8.76 -16.91
C ALA A 62 -0.89 7.42 -17.18
N ALA A 63 -1.65 6.33 -17.06
CA ALA A 63 -1.08 4.99 -17.21
C ALA A 63 -2.06 4.03 -17.88
N LEU A 64 -1.50 3.07 -18.58
CA LEU A 64 -2.20 1.90 -19.10
C LEU A 64 -1.45 0.65 -18.64
N GLY A 65 -2.17 -0.41 -18.33
CA GLY A 65 -1.54 -1.60 -17.78
C GLY A 65 -2.31 -2.89 -18.04
N TRP A 66 -1.59 -3.96 -17.89
CA TRP A 66 -2.08 -5.32 -17.88
C TRP A 66 -1.66 -6.00 -16.57
N LYS A 67 -2.56 -6.81 -16.01
CA LYS A 67 -2.32 -7.63 -14.84
C LYS A 67 -2.81 -9.05 -15.06
N LEU A 68 -2.02 -9.99 -14.60
CA LEU A 68 -2.32 -11.41 -14.53
C LEU A 68 -2.25 -11.86 -13.07
N ARG A 69 -3.41 -12.21 -12.49
CA ARG A 69 -3.51 -12.61 -11.09
C ARG A 69 -3.98 -14.06 -10.99
N GLN A 70 -3.43 -14.78 -10.04
CA GLN A 70 -3.86 -16.13 -9.68
C GLN A 70 -3.99 -16.24 -8.18
N GLU A 71 -5.11 -16.80 -7.74
CA GLU A 71 -5.38 -17.13 -6.34
C GLU A 71 -5.45 -18.66 -6.23
N ARG A 72 -4.78 -19.23 -5.26
CA ARG A 72 -4.76 -20.68 -4.98
C ARG A 72 -4.87 -20.94 -3.50
N GLN A 73 -5.56 -21.99 -3.12
CA GLN A 73 -5.47 -22.56 -1.78
C GLN A 73 -4.38 -23.64 -1.75
N ALA A 74 -3.74 -23.81 -0.61
CA ALA A 74 -2.77 -24.89 -0.43
C ALA A 74 -3.47 -26.25 -0.50
N ALA A 75 -2.84 -27.21 -1.16
CA ALA A 75 -3.34 -28.58 -1.19
C ALA A 75 -3.38 -29.15 0.24
N GLY A 76 -4.56 -29.67 0.64
CA GLY A 76 -4.76 -30.25 1.98
C GLY A 76 -4.92 -29.26 3.13
N ASN A 77 -4.82 -27.93 2.90
CA ASN A 77 -5.05 -26.91 3.92
C ASN A 77 -5.77 -25.69 3.33
N SER A 78 -7.08 -25.62 3.56
CA SER A 78 -7.93 -24.53 3.05
C SER A 78 -7.70 -23.18 3.73
N ARG A 79 -6.98 -23.14 4.85
CA ARG A 79 -6.63 -21.91 5.57
C ARG A 79 -5.52 -21.12 4.86
N VAL A 80 -4.61 -21.83 4.16
CA VAL A 80 -3.46 -21.19 3.50
C VAL A 80 -3.82 -20.80 2.07
N GLU A 81 -3.83 -19.50 1.82
CA GLU A 81 -4.06 -18.93 0.50
C GLU A 81 -2.76 -18.34 -0.06
N TYR A 82 -2.56 -18.53 -1.36
CA TYR A 82 -1.50 -17.91 -2.13
C TYR A 82 -2.10 -17.02 -3.20
N GLU A 83 -1.51 -15.86 -3.39
CA GLU A 83 -1.84 -14.95 -4.48
C GLU A 83 -0.57 -14.57 -5.22
N THR A 84 -0.61 -14.63 -6.55
CA THR A 84 0.49 -14.20 -7.40
C THR A 84 -0.07 -13.22 -8.43
N GLU A 85 0.57 -12.07 -8.55
CA GLU A 85 0.20 -11.04 -9.53
C GLU A 85 1.42 -10.66 -10.36
N TRP A 86 1.26 -10.67 -11.67
CA TRP A 86 2.17 -10.09 -12.65
C TRP A 86 1.55 -8.82 -13.19
N GLY A 87 2.33 -7.77 -13.36
CA GLY A 87 1.87 -6.51 -13.92
C GLY A 87 2.85 -5.96 -14.96
N VAL A 88 2.32 -5.36 -16.01
CA VAL A 88 3.07 -4.52 -16.94
C VAL A 88 2.33 -3.20 -17.07
N LEU A 89 3.04 -2.10 -16.93
CA LEU A 89 2.49 -0.76 -16.90
C LEU A 89 3.31 0.15 -17.83
N GLY A 90 2.66 0.84 -18.75
CA GLY A 90 3.17 2.03 -19.41
C GLY A 90 2.62 3.26 -18.71
N ALA A 91 3.47 4.16 -18.25
CA ALA A 91 3.08 5.34 -17.50
C ALA A 91 3.75 6.60 -18.02
N TRP A 92 3.05 7.70 -17.93
CA TRP A 92 3.57 9.04 -18.09
C TRP A 92 3.31 9.78 -16.77
N ASP A 93 4.39 10.21 -16.13
CA ASP A 93 4.39 10.92 -14.87
C ASP A 93 4.82 12.37 -15.04
N LYS A 94 4.06 13.29 -14.48
CA LYS A 94 4.43 14.68 -14.35
C LYS A 94 4.59 15.03 -12.88
N THR A 95 5.76 15.53 -12.52
CA THR A 95 6.13 15.89 -11.16
C THR A 95 6.43 17.36 -11.05
N LYS A 96 5.79 18.02 -10.07
CA LYS A 96 6.02 19.43 -9.78
C LYS A 96 6.37 19.58 -8.29
N ILE A 97 7.44 20.32 -8.05
CA ILE A 97 7.90 20.71 -6.71
C ILE A 97 8.17 22.20 -6.76
N SER A 98 7.73 22.94 -5.74
CA SER A 98 7.95 24.39 -5.67
C SER A 98 9.44 24.73 -5.76
N GLY A 99 9.79 25.67 -6.63
CA GLY A 99 11.17 26.08 -6.83
C GLY A 99 12.04 25.14 -7.68
N LEU A 100 11.48 24.05 -8.21
CA LEU A 100 12.18 23.14 -9.12
C LEU A 100 11.49 23.08 -10.49
N PRO A 101 12.23 22.77 -11.56
CA PRO A 101 11.63 22.56 -12.89
C PRO A 101 10.62 21.42 -12.87
N THR A 102 9.50 21.62 -13.57
CA THR A 102 8.54 20.52 -13.81
C THR A 102 9.23 19.40 -14.59
N ARG A 103 9.03 18.18 -14.16
CA ARG A 103 9.60 17.00 -14.77
C ARG A 103 8.51 16.09 -15.33
N GLU A 104 8.75 15.59 -16.52
CA GLU A 104 7.90 14.59 -17.17
C GLU A 104 8.74 13.33 -17.42
N THR A 105 8.20 12.18 -17.07
CA THR A 105 8.91 10.90 -17.14
C THR A 105 8.00 9.81 -17.72
N PRO A 106 8.10 9.54 -19.02
CA PRO A 106 7.50 8.35 -19.60
C PRO A 106 8.27 7.11 -19.16
N SER A 107 7.58 6.05 -18.76
CA SER A 107 8.23 4.84 -18.25
C SER A 107 7.47 3.57 -18.64
N ALA A 108 8.18 2.46 -18.70
CA ALA A 108 7.63 1.12 -18.77
C ALA A 108 8.08 0.34 -17.55
N ILE A 109 7.16 -0.35 -16.89
CA ILE A 109 7.38 -1.00 -15.60
C ILE A 109 6.79 -2.40 -15.63
N ALA A 110 7.55 -3.39 -15.19
CA ALA A 110 7.08 -4.74 -14.92
C ALA A 110 7.14 -5.00 -13.41
N THR A 111 6.12 -5.66 -12.87
CA THR A 111 6.02 -6.01 -11.46
C THR A 111 5.64 -7.47 -11.27
N TRP A 112 6.09 -8.04 -10.20
CA TRP A 112 5.65 -9.33 -9.69
C TRP A 112 5.43 -9.23 -8.20
N GLN A 113 4.29 -9.76 -7.72
CA GLN A 113 3.92 -9.81 -6.32
C GLN A 113 3.50 -11.23 -5.96
N TRP A 114 3.92 -11.68 -4.80
CA TRP A 114 3.53 -12.94 -4.22
C TRP A 114 3.10 -12.72 -2.77
N LEU A 115 1.91 -13.20 -2.45
CA LEU A 115 1.33 -13.10 -1.14
C LEU A 115 0.96 -14.50 -0.64
N ARG A 116 1.39 -14.83 0.57
CA ARG A 116 0.93 -15.98 1.34
C ARG A 116 0.16 -15.48 2.55
N ARG A 117 -1.02 -16.02 2.71
CA ARG A 117 -1.90 -15.72 3.83
C ARG A 117 -2.28 -17.02 4.52
N ASP A 118 -2.00 -17.10 5.82
CA ASP A 118 -2.35 -18.21 6.71
C ASP A 118 -2.99 -17.64 7.96
N VAL A 119 -4.29 -17.39 7.92
CA VAL A 119 -5.03 -16.73 9.01
C VAL A 119 -6.33 -17.45 9.30
N ASP A 120 -6.82 -17.32 10.52
CA ASP A 120 -8.12 -17.87 10.96
C ASP A 120 -9.30 -17.18 10.27
N LYS A 121 -9.22 -15.84 10.09
CA LYS A 121 -10.26 -15.04 9.43
C LYS A 121 -9.63 -13.99 8.52
N LYS A 122 -10.06 -13.96 7.26
CA LYS A 122 -9.48 -13.07 6.24
C LYS A 122 -9.59 -11.59 6.59
N TYR A 123 -10.70 -11.14 7.13
CA TYR A 123 -10.97 -9.71 7.37
C TYR A 123 -10.78 -9.25 8.81
N ASP A 124 -10.62 -10.17 9.76
CA ASP A 124 -10.38 -9.88 11.19
C ASP A 124 -9.51 -10.99 11.80
N PRO A 125 -8.23 -11.09 11.39
CA PRO A 125 -7.35 -12.14 11.85
C PRO A 125 -7.02 -11.97 13.33
N ARG A 126 -7.10 -13.08 14.06
CA ARG A 126 -6.64 -13.18 15.45
C ARG A 126 -5.42 -14.08 15.56
N GLU A 127 -5.26 -14.98 14.61
CA GLU A 127 -4.20 -15.98 14.60
C GLU A 127 -3.67 -16.18 13.18
N GLY A 128 -2.35 -16.35 13.06
CA GLY A 128 -1.70 -16.68 11.81
C GLY A 128 -0.77 -15.62 11.31
N ASN A 129 -0.41 -15.72 10.02
CA ASN A 129 0.57 -14.82 9.41
C ASN A 129 0.24 -14.46 7.97
N LEU A 130 0.89 -13.38 7.53
CA LEU A 130 0.89 -12.90 6.16
C LEU A 130 2.32 -12.60 5.75
N ILE A 131 2.68 -13.05 4.56
CA ILE A 131 3.93 -12.70 3.88
C ILE A 131 3.56 -12.11 2.53
N ASP A 132 3.96 -10.87 2.28
CA ASP A 132 3.77 -10.17 1.02
C ASP A 132 5.13 -9.74 0.49
N PHE A 133 5.52 -10.27 -0.65
CA PHE A 133 6.79 -9.99 -1.30
C PHE A 133 6.53 -9.47 -2.71
N GLY A 134 7.15 -8.35 -3.05
CA GLY A 134 7.04 -7.73 -4.36
C GLY A 134 8.39 -7.35 -4.94
N VAL A 135 8.50 -7.46 -6.26
CA VAL A 135 9.61 -6.92 -7.03
C VAL A 135 9.10 -6.16 -8.24
N GLY A 136 9.86 -5.19 -8.69
CA GLY A 136 9.56 -4.41 -9.87
C GLY A 136 10.84 -3.98 -10.59
N ALA A 137 10.75 -3.89 -11.90
CA ALA A 137 11.78 -3.35 -12.75
C ALA A 137 11.16 -2.35 -13.72
N GLY A 138 11.84 -1.25 -13.99
CA GLY A 138 11.35 -0.25 -14.92
C GLY A 138 12.47 0.41 -15.69
N ILE A 139 12.06 1.09 -16.76
CA ILE A 139 12.92 1.89 -17.61
C ILE A 139 12.22 3.19 -17.95
N THR A 140 12.94 4.31 -17.90
CA THR A 140 12.47 5.59 -18.44
C THR A 140 12.63 5.59 -19.95
N LEU A 141 11.56 5.92 -20.68
CA LEU A 141 11.56 5.80 -22.15
C LEU A 141 12.27 6.96 -22.85
N ASP A 142 12.48 8.07 -22.15
CA ASP A 142 13.16 9.25 -22.66
C ASP A 142 14.69 9.22 -22.50
N LYS A 143 15.19 8.57 -21.43
CA LYS A 143 16.62 8.50 -21.10
C LYS A 143 17.18 7.08 -21.07
N GLY A 144 16.34 6.06 -21.08
CA GLY A 144 16.76 4.66 -20.98
C GLY A 144 17.32 4.28 -19.60
N GLU A 145 17.02 5.07 -18.56
CA GLU A 145 17.48 4.79 -17.20
C GLU A 145 16.68 3.64 -16.58
N THR A 146 17.35 2.61 -16.12
CA THR A 146 16.72 1.45 -15.47
C THR A 146 16.72 1.61 -13.97
N PHE A 147 15.65 1.15 -13.33
CA PHE A 147 15.47 1.14 -11.88
C PHE A 147 14.79 -0.15 -11.43
N TYR A 148 15.06 -0.57 -10.21
CA TYR A 148 14.54 -1.82 -9.64
C TYR A 148 14.00 -1.57 -8.24
N ARG A 149 12.96 -2.31 -7.86
CA ARG A 149 12.34 -2.20 -6.54
C ARG A 149 12.09 -3.58 -5.96
N SER A 150 12.26 -3.72 -4.64
CA SER A 150 11.71 -4.85 -3.89
C SER A 150 11.06 -4.36 -2.61
N ASN A 151 10.02 -5.05 -2.16
CA ASN A 151 9.40 -4.86 -0.88
C ASN A 151 9.07 -6.22 -0.25
N LEU A 152 9.15 -6.27 1.07
CA LEU A 152 8.70 -7.39 1.89
C LEU A 152 7.90 -6.84 3.04
N ARG A 153 6.70 -7.39 3.23
CA ARG A 153 5.86 -7.17 4.40
C ARG A 153 5.59 -8.49 5.08
N LEU A 154 5.82 -8.53 6.37
CA LEU A 154 5.53 -9.64 7.26
C LEU A 154 4.54 -9.17 8.30
N GLN A 155 3.53 -9.97 8.59
CA GLN A 155 2.61 -9.70 9.69
C GLN A 155 2.25 -11.00 10.38
N GLN A 156 2.22 -10.97 11.71
CA GLN A 156 1.92 -12.12 12.55
C GLN A 156 0.89 -11.71 13.60
N TRP A 157 -0.05 -12.59 13.88
CA TRP A 157 -1.06 -12.44 14.93
C TRP A 157 -1.01 -13.62 15.87
N TRP A 158 -1.06 -13.33 17.17
CA TRP A 158 -1.13 -14.31 18.23
C TRP A 158 -2.34 -14.01 19.11
N PRO A 159 -3.29 -14.98 19.25
CA PRO A 159 -4.34 -14.86 20.24
C PRO A 159 -3.74 -15.06 21.65
N ILE A 160 -4.14 -14.20 22.58
CA ILE A 160 -3.81 -14.33 24.00
C ILE A 160 -5.12 -14.58 24.75
N GLY A 161 -5.44 -15.85 25.01
CA GLY A 161 -6.77 -16.22 25.48
C GLY A 161 -7.87 -15.88 24.47
N ASP A 162 -9.09 -15.66 24.99
CA ASP A 162 -10.28 -15.50 24.12
C ASP A 162 -10.50 -14.05 23.63
N ARG A 163 -9.93 -13.08 24.31
CA ARG A 163 -10.27 -11.66 24.12
C ARG A 163 -9.12 -10.80 23.60
N ASP A 164 -7.90 -11.29 23.64
CA ASP A 164 -6.72 -10.51 23.33
C ASP A 164 -6.03 -10.99 22.07
N VAL A 165 -5.42 -10.05 21.36
CA VAL A 165 -4.61 -10.32 20.17
C VAL A 165 -3.35 -9.45 20.23
N LEU A 166 -2.20 -10.08 20.14
CA LEU A 166 -0.94 -9.39 19.86
C LEU A 166 -0.66 -9.49 18.37
N SER A 167 -0.35 -8.37 17.73
CA SER A 167 0.10 -8.38 16.34
C SER A 167 1.45 -7.68 16.18
N LEU A 168 2.28 -8.24 15.32
CA LEU A 168 3.55 -7.69 14.88
C LEU A 168 3.53 -7.53 13.37
N ARG A 169 3.91 -6.35 12.88
CA ARG A 169 4.08 -6.07 11.45
C ARG A 169 5.47 -5.51 11.20
N GLY A 170 6.11 -6.00 10.16
CA GLY A 170 7.36 -5.47 9.63
C GLY A 170 7.26 -5.24 8.14
N GLU A 171 7.78 -4.13 7.65
CA GLU A 171 7.86 -3.81 6.23
C GLU A 171 9.27 -3.28 5.92
N VAL A 172 9.87 -3.78 4.85
CA VAL A 172 11.12 -3.26 4.31
C VAL A 172 11.02 -3.10 2.81
N GLY A 173 11.66 -2.07 2.28
CA GLY A 173 11.67 -1.80 0.87
C GLY A 173 13.00 -1.21 0.41
N LYS A 174 13.41 -1.55 -0.81
CA LYS A 174 14.61 -1.01 -1.45
C LYS A 174 14.34 -0.71 -2.92
N VAL A 175 14.85 0.45 -3.37
CA VAL A 175 14.96 0.81 -4.78
C VAL A 175 16.43 0.91 -5.12
N TRP A 176 16.84 0.24 -6.19
CA TRP A 176 18.19 0.33 -6.74
C TRP A 176 18.16 1.19 -8.01
N ARG A 177 19.27 1.90 -8.24
CA ARG A 177 19.44 2.81 -9.38
C ARG A 177 18.36 3.90 -9.43
N MET A 178 17.86 4.31 -8.25
CA MET A 178 16.93 5.43 -8.16
C MET A 178 17.61 6.71 -8.56
N THR A 179 17.02 7.39 -9.54
CA THR A 179 17.44 8.71 -10.00
C THR A 179 16.30 9.71 -9.79
N ASP A 180 16.55 10.95 -10.08
CA ASP A 180 15.52 11.98 -10.08
C ASP A 180 14.44 11.75 -11.17
N ARG A 181 14.72 10.89 -12.16
CA ARG A 181 13.80 10.46 -13.23
C ARG A 181 12.98 9.21 -12.85
N THR A 182 13.28 8.57 -11.76
CA THR A 182 12.47 7.43 -11.30
C THR A 182 11.04 7.89 -11.00
N PRO A 183 9.99 7.21 -11.51
CA PRO A 183 8.61 7.57 -11.23
C PRO A 183 8.35 7.75 -9.73
N PRO A 184 7.60 8.80 -9.30
CA PRO A 184 7.41 9.14 -7.89
C PRO A 184 6.89 8.00 -7.02
N ASP A 185 6.01 7.16 -7.57
CA ASP A 185 5.42 6.02 -6.86
C ASP A 185 6.38 4.83 -6.69
N PHE A 186 7.54 4.86 -7.34
CA PHE A 186 8.54 3.81 -7.17
C PHE A 186 9.38 4.01 -5.92
N GLY A 187 9.61 5.26 -5.50
CA GLY A 187 10.24 5.57 -4.23
C GLY A 187 9.31 5.35 -3.04
N TYR A 188 9.89 5.16 -1.86
CA TYR A 188 9.15 4.93 -0.63
C TYR A 188 8.91 6.21 0.14
N ARG A 189 7.69 6.38 0.62
CA ARG A 189 7.30 7.36 1.63
C ARG A 189 6.47 6.65 2.69
N THR A 190 6.61 7.01 3.94
CA THR A 190 5.89 6.42 5.05
C THR A 190 5.22 7.49 5.93
N GLY A 191 4.55 7.07 7.00
CA GLY A 191 3.69 7.91 7.85
C GLY A 191 2.20 7.75 7.50
N GLY A 192 1.35 7.94 8.51
CA GLY A 192 -0.10 7.83 8.42
C GLY A 192 -0.67 6.55 9.02
N ALA A 193 -1.99 6.42 8.98
CA ALA A 193 -2.77 5.40 9.69
C ALA A 193 -2.38 3.94 9.39
N ARG A 194 -1.80 3.67 8.22
CA ARG A 194 -1.42 2.31 7.80
C ARG A 194 0.08 2.03 7.92
N SER A 195 0.86 2.98 8.40
CA SER A 195 2.31 2.87 8.50
C SER A 195 2.78 3.29 9.90
N ILE A 196 3.21 4.53 10.08
CA ILE A 196 3.61 5.10 11.37
C ILE A 196 2.52 6.09 11.79
N ARG A 197 1.66 5.68 12.72
CA ARG A 197 0.57 6.51 13.26
C ARG A 197 1.15 7.68 14.07
N GLY A 198 0.44 8.80 14.14
CA GLY A 198 0.93 10.05 14.74
C GLY A 198 1.61 10.98 13.73
N TYR A 199 1.88 10.51 12.51
CA TYR A 199 2.41 11.31 11.39
C TYR A 199 1.36 11.50 10.31
N LYS A 200 1.50 12.54 9.48
CA LYS A 200 0.64 12.71 8.30
C LYS A 200 0.92 11.61 7.27
N TYR A 201 -0.05 11.36 6.44
CA TYR A 201 0.08 10.41 5.33
C TYR A 201 1.23 10.78 4.40
N GLN A 202 2.17 9.85 4.20
CA GLN A 202 3.36 10.00 3.35
C GLN A 202 4.25 11.22 3.69
N SER A 203 4.31 11.61 4.96
CA SER A 203 5.10 12.77 5.41
C SER A 203 6.55 12.43 5.79
N ILE A 204 6.94 11.18 5.75
CA ILE A 204 8.28 10.69 6.05
C ILE A 204 8.90 10.17 4.75
N GLY A 205 10.03 10.75 4.34
CA GLY A 205 10.75 10.49 3.10
C GLY A 205 11.88 11.50 2.93
N LEU A 206 12.48 11.53 1.75
CA LEU A 206 13.51 12.52 1.45
C LEU A 206 12.90 13.91 1.26
N ARG A 207 13.69 14.94 1.50
CA ARG A 207 13.30 16.32 1.28
C ARG A 207 13.86 16.85 -0.03
N ALA A 208 12.98 17.48 -0.84
CA ALA A 208 13.36 18.26 -1.99
C ALA A 208 12.62 19.61 -1.87
N ASN A 209 13.33 20.66 -1.48
CA ASN A 209 12.74 21.94 -1.03
C ASN A 209 11.66 21.69 0.04
N ASP A 210 10.44 22.18 -0.18
CA ASP A 210 9.32 22.01 0.76
C ASP A 210 8.57 20.69 0.59
N ALA A 211 8.93 19.87 -0.42
CA ALA A 211 8.25 18.61 -0.71
C ALA A 211 8.90 17.41 -0.01
N VAL A 212 8.07 16.42 0.32
CA VAL A 212 8.51 15.08 0.70
C VAL A 212 8.47 14.18 -0.52
N VAL A 213 9.63 13.72 -0.96
CA VAL A 213 9.79 12.85 -2.14
C VAL A 213 10.10 11.42 -1.72
N GLY A 214 9.94 10.49 -2.67
CA GLY A 214 10.24 9.08 -2.44
C GLY A 214 11.70 8.84 -2.10
N ALA A 215 11.95 7.91 -1.20
CA ALA A 215 13.27 7.47 -0.77
C ALA A 215 13.59 6.08 -1.33
N PRO A 216 14.87 5.75 -1.55
CA PRO A 216 15.27 4.44 -2.05
C PRO A 216 15.27 3.33 -0.99
N ALA A 217 15.19 3.64 0.30
CA ALA A 217 15.12 2.65 1.37
C ALA A 217 13.98 2.99 2.34
N MET A 218 13.26 1.98 2.81
CA MET A 218 12.20 2.09 3.82
C MET A 218 12.27 0.90 4.77
N ALA A 219 12.09 1.16 6.06
CA ALA A 219 11.83 0.14 7.06
C ALA A 219 10.76 0.66 8.05
N VAL A 220 9.78 -0.17 8.34
CA VAL A 220 8.70 0.12 9.29
C VAL A 220 8.43 -1.11 10.12
N ALA A 221 8.24 -0.95 11.42
CA ALA A 221 7.78 -1.99 12.33
C ALA A 221 6.63 -1.47 13.19
N SER A 222 5.73 -2.35 13.56
CA SER A 222 4.58 -2.05 14.41
C SER A 222 4.29 -3.20 15.34
N VAL A 223 4.08 -2.89 16.62
CA VAL A 223 3.57 -3.81 17.62
C VAL A 223 2.23 -3.28 18.11
N GLU A 224 1.22 -4.13 18.13
CA GLU A 224 -0.12 -3.75 18.54
C GLU A 224 -0.72 -4.82 19.45
N TYR A 225 -1.29 -4.41 20.57
CA TYR A 225 -2.07 -5.25 21.47
C TYR A 225 -3.50 -4.78 21.49
N THR A 226 -4.43 -5.69 21.18
CA THR A 226 -5.88 -5.41 21.15
C THR A 226 -6.59 -6.26 22.18
N HIS A 227 -7.39 -5.62 23.05
CA HIS A 227 -8.29 -6.26 24.01
C HIS A 227 -9.74 -6.04 23.62
N PHE A 228 -10.54 -7.12 23.57
CA PHE A 228 -11.97 -7.06 23.29
C PHE A 228 -12.80 -7.22 24.55
N PHE A 229 -13.54 -6.17 24.93
CA PHE A 229 -14.47 -6.22 26.07
C PHE A 229 -15.70 -7.05 25.75
N THR A 230 -16.14 -7.00 24.49
CA THR A 230 -17.26 -7.78 23.95
C THR A 230 -16.86 -8.43 22.64
N SER A 231 -17.76 -9.20 22.02
CA SER A 231 -17.52 -9.75 20.68
C SER A 231 -17.32 -8.67 19.60
N MET A 232 -17.81 -7.45 19.84
CA MET A 232 -17.81 -6.36 18.86
C MET A 232 -16.84 -5.23 19.22
N TYR A 233 -16.70 -4.85 20.49
CA TYR A 233 -15.97 -3.65 20.93
C TYR A 233 -14.70 -4.01 21.67
N GLY A 234 -13.63 -3.31 21.34
CA GLY A 234 -12.33 -3.45 21.96
C GLY A 234 -11.53 -2.15 21.99
N MET A 235 -10.39 -2.21 22.65
CA MET A 235 -9.37 -1.16 22.63
C MET A 235 -8.04 -1.75 22.21
N ARG A 236 -7.18 -0.91 21.65
CA ARG A 236 -5.83 -1.29 21.28
C ARG A 236 -4.80 -0.28 21.76
N ALA A 237 -3.62 -0.77 22.09
CA ALA A 237 -2.41 0.02 22.29
C ALA A 237 -1.38 -0.37 21.24
N PHE A 238 -0.61 0.59 20.76
CA PHE A 238 0.36 0.32 19.70
C PHE A 238 1.60 1.20 19.78
N VAL A 239 2.67 0.67 19.20
CA VAL A 239 3.91 1.39 18.93
C VAL A 239 4.32 1.10 17.48
N ASP A 240 4.53 2.15 16.71
CA ASP A 240 5.04 2.12 15.35
C ASP A 240 6.40 2.80 15.29
N VAL A 241 7.32 2.25 14.51
CA VAL A 241 8.65 2.83 14.31
C VAL A 241 9.08 2.63 12.86
N GLY A 242 9.79 3.58 12.30
CA GLY A 242 10.36 3.42 10.96
C GLY A 242 10.81 4.72 10.34
N ASP A 243 11.32 4.60 9.12
CA ASP A 243 11.75 5.73 8.31
C ASP A 243 11.76 5.36 6.82
N ALA A 244 11.91 6.38 5.96
CA ALA A 244 12.24 6.25 4.55
C ALA A 244 13.38 7.23 4.22
N ALA A 245 14.55 6.70 3.87
CA ALA A 245 15.82 7.41 3.78
C ALA A 245 16.63 7.03 2.54
N SER A 246 17.77 7.69 2.32
CA SER A 246 18.69 7.42 1.20
C SER A 246 19.29 6.02 1.27
N SER A 247 19.54 5.51 2.46
CA SER A 247 19.96 4.13 2.72
C SER A 247 19.43 3.65 4.07
N PHE A 248 19.56 2.36 4.36
CA PHE A 248 19.22 1.83 5.68
C PHE A 248 20.12 2.39 6.80
N GLY A 249 21.37 2.76 6.47
CA GLY A 249 22.30 3.37 7.42
C GLY A 249 22.01 4.83 7.75
N ASP A 250 21.25 5.53 6.89
CA ASP A 250 20.90 6.96 7.06
C ASP A 250 19.53 7.15 7.72
N MET A 251 18.89 6.07 8.19
CA MET A 251 17.58 6.16 8.82
C MET A 251 17.64 6.86 10.16
N ASP A 252 16.81 7.89 10.29
CA ASP A 252 16.46 8.53 11.57
C ASP A 252 15.03 8.08 11.94
N LEU A 253 14.93 7.14 12.88
CA LEU A 253 13.69 6.43 13.15
C LEU A 253 12.63 7.35 13.78
N ALA A 254 11.50 7.48 13.11
CA ALA A 254 10.31 8.16 13.62
C ALA A 254 9.48 7.18 14.46
N TRP A 255 9.15 7.57 15.69
CA TRP A 255 8.35 6.81 16.63
C TRP A 255 6.94 7.37 16.71
N GLY A 256 5.94 6.50 16.63
CA GLY A 256 4.53 6.81 16.86
C GLY A 256 3.93 5.82 17.84
N TYR A 257 3.20 6.29 18.83
CA TYR A 257 2.55 5.43 19.81
C TYR A 257 1.20 5.99 20.23
N GLY A 258 0.29 5.13 20.62
CA GLY A 258 -1.05 5.58 20.93
C GLY A 258 -1.99 4.48 21.40
N LEU A 259 -3.23 4.91 21.54
CA LEU A 259 -4.36 4.07 21.90
C LEU A 259 -5.45 4.22 20.84
N GLY A 260 -6.27 3.18 20.68
CA GLY A 260 -7.40 3.22 19.75
C GLY A 260 -8.60 2.44 20.21
N ALA A 261 -9.76 2.83 19.73
CA ALA A 261 -10.97 2.05 19.83
C ALA A 261 -11.13 1.16 18.59
N VAL A 262 -11.61 -0.05 18.80
CA VAL A 262 -11.83 -1.05 17.74
C VAL A 262 -13.28 -1.50 17.77
N VAL A 263 -13.92 -1.47 16.60
CA VAL A 263 -15.28 -2.00 16.41
C VAL A 263 -15.21 -3.05 15.30
N ARG A 264 -15.55 -4.30 15.61
CA ARG A 264 -15.66 -5.36 14.59
C ARG A 264 -16.87 -5.14 13.72
N THR A 265 -16.66 -5.19 12.42
CA THR A 265 -17.72 -5.14 11.42
C THR A 265 -17.59 -6.33 10.45
N PRO A 266 -18.65 -6.68 9.70
CA PRO A 266 -18.54 -7.74 8.67
C PRO A 266 -17.50 -7.44 7.57
N ALA A 267 -17.16 -6.16 7.35
CA ALA A 267 -16.16 -5.72 6.38
C ALA A 267 -14.73 -5.61 6.97
N GLY A 268 -14.54 -6.04 8.22
CA GLY A 268 -13.30 -5.89 8.98
C GLY A 268 -13.42 -4.90 10.13
N PRO A 269 -12.41 -4.81 11.01
CA PRO A 269 -12.44 -3.90 12.16
C PRO A 269 -12.38 -2.43 11.71
N PHE A 270 -13.29 -1.63 12.24
CA PHE A 270 -13.19 -0.17 12.21
C PHE A 270 -12.36 0.31 13.39
N ASN A 271 -11.35 1.11 13.13
CA ASN A 271 -10.41 1.58 14.14
C ASN A 271 -10.39 3.10 14.18
N LEU A 272 -10.40 3.63 15.40
CA LEU A 272 -10.24 5.05 15.70
C LEU A 272 -9.04 5.20 16.65
N ASP A 273 -7.95 5.77 16.17
CA ASP A 273 -6.68 5.86 16.87
C ASP A 273 -6.34 7.29 17.25
N LEU A 274 -5.89 7.48 18.47
CA LEU A 274 -5.22 8.69 18.94
C LEU A 274 -3.73 8.37 19.11
N ALA A 275 -2.89 8.95 18.27
CA ALA A 275 -1.47 8.65 18.18
C ALA A 275 -0.60 9.90 18.34
N TYR A 276 0.46 9.78 19.13
CA TYR A 276 1.50 10.81 19.28
C TYR A 276 2.70 10.48 18.38
N GLY A 277 3.06 11.42 17.52
CA GLY A 277 4.29 11.36 16.71
C GLY A 277 5.43 12.08 17.45
N GLN A 278 6.43 11.32 17.88
CA GLN A 278 7.52 11.82 18.72
C GLN A 278 8.35 12.92 18.02
N ARG A 279 8.68 12.73 16.73
CA ARG A 279 9.45 13.70 15.94
C ARG A 279 8.69 15.00 15.73
N ASP A 280 7.40 14.90 15.40
CA ASP A 280 6.53 16.07 15.16
C ASP A 280 6.03 16.72 16.47
N LYS A 281 6.14 16.02 17.60
CA LYS A 281 5.58 16.41 18.92
C LYS A 281 4.09 16.76 18.83
N ARG A 282 3.33 15.97 18.06
CA ARG A 282 1.90 16.21 17.80
C ARG A 282 1.08 14.96 18.02
N VAL A 283 -0.12 15.15 18.56
CA VAL A 283 -1.15 14.14 18.63
C VAL A 283 -2.02 14.23 17.38
N ARG A 284 -2.35 13.08 16.79
CA ARG A 284 -3.24 12.98 15.62
C ARG A 284 -4.28 11.90 15.83
N LEU A 285 -5.50 12.24 15.44
CA LEU A 285 -6.59 11.29 15.32
C LEU A 285 -6.56 10.69 13.92
N SER A 286 -6.68 9.39 13.83
CA SER A 286 -6.81 8.67 12.56
C SER A 286 -7.90 7.61 12.65
N PHE A 287 -8.54 7.35 11.53
CA PHE A 287 -9.49 6.25 11.40
C PHE A 287 -9.04 5.32 10.29
N SER A 288 -9.33 4.04 10.44
CA SER A 288 -9.12 3.05 9.40
C SER A 288 -10.22 2.00 9.44
N LEU A 289 -10.64 1.56 8.28
CA LEU A 289 -11.38 0.32 8.12
C LEU A 289 -10.34 -0.76 7.79
N GLY A 290 -10.15 -1.66 8.71
CA GLY A 290 -9.15 -2.69 8.58
C GLY A 290 -9.64 -3.79 7.66
N ILE A 291 -9.31 -3.67 6.38
CA ILE A 291 -9.04 -4.85 5.58
C ILE A 291 -7.57 -5.13 5.85
N ALA A 292 -7.26 -6.26 6.45
CA ALA A 292 -5.90 -6.58 6.90
C ALA A 292 -4.93 -6.85 5.72
N PHE A 293 -5.38 -6.63 4.48
CA PHE A 293 -4.62 -6.99 3.28
C PHE A 293 -4.63 -5.90 2.22
#